data_7e3201a139d95b6dd4a530f502ccebf8
#
_entry.id   7e3201a139d95b6dd4a530f502ccebf8
#
_cell.length_a   1.000
_cell.length_b   1.000
_cell.length_c   1.000
_cell.angle_alpha   90.00
_cell.angle_beta   90.00
_cell.angle_gamma   90.00
#
_symmetry.space_group_name_H-M   'P 1'
#
loop_
_entity.id
_entity.type
_entity.pdbx_description
1 polymer ?
#
loop_
_entity_poly.entity_id
_entity_poly.type
_entity_poly.pdbx_seq_one_letter_code
_entity_poly.pdbx_strand_id
1 'polypeptide(L)'
;GVAAHWKYKDPKKIKEKDLKEYQWMHDLVDLMNTSMNQDELIENSKMKLFQDDIYVFTPKGDVIELPKNATPIDFAYAIHSQIGDKCVAAKINEKLQPLKTFLKNGDQIEIITSEESQPSPLWERFAATTKVKSQIRRFFRSKKRDEHILFGKEILISFFAKENYEL
;
A
#
# COMPACT_ATOMS: atom_id res chain seq x y z
N GLY A 1 13.85 25.36 -33.27
CA GLY A 1 13.96 25.59 -31.84
C GLY A 1 13.36 24.49 -30.99
N VAL A 2 13.94 24.24 -29.84
CA VAL A 2 13.51 23.24 -28.85
C VAL A 2 12.04 23.41 -28.45
N ALA A 3 11.54 24.66 -28.44
CA ALA A 3 10.15 24.98 -28.08
C ALA A 3 9.13 24.46 -29.12
N ALA A 4 9.49 24.30 -30.39
CA ALA A 4 8.59 23.79 -31.41
C ALA A 4 8.40 22.26 -31.34
N HIS A 5 9.33 21.54 -30.73
CA HIS A 5 9.29 20.10 -30.59
C HIS A 5 8.25 19.67 -29.51
N TRP A 6 7.96 20.54 -28.55
CA TRP A 6 6.97 20.30 -27.49
C TRP A 6 5.52 20.51 -27.94
N LYS A 7 5.29 21.35 -28.96
CA LYS A 7 3.94 21.62 -29.48
C LYS A 7 3.33 20.46 -30.30
N TYR A 8 4.13 19.53 -30.76
CA TYR A 8 3.71 18.41 -31.63
C TYR A 8 3.56 17.06 -30.93
N LYS A 9 3.88 16.95 -29.65
CA LYS A 9 3.55 15.72 -28.90
C LYS A 9 2.09 15.76 -28.49
N ASP A 10 1.29 14.99 -29.21
CA ASP A 10 -0.10 14.73 -28.92
C ASP A 10 -0.24 14.24 -27.45
N PRO A 11 -0.96 14.93 -26.56
CA PRO A 11 -1.07 14.55 -25.15
C PRO A 11 -1.66 13.15 -24.94
N LYS A 12 -2.27 12.57 -25.97
CA LYS A 12 -2.83 11.21 -25.93
C LYS A 12 -1.81 10.07 -26.13
N LYS A 13 -0.54 10.37 -26.41
CA LYS A 13 0.53 9.38 -26.64
C LYS A 13 1.66 9.43 -25.61
N ILE A 14 1.44 10.04 -24.48
CA ILE A 14 2.42 10.00 -23.38
C ILE A 14 2.41 8.57 -22.83
N LYS A 15 3.50 7.84 -23.04
CA LYS A 15 3.66 6.51 -22.47
C LYS A 15 3.70 6.62 -20.95
N GLU A 16 3.16 5.63 -20.29
CA GLU A 16 3.10 5.54 -18.80
C GLU A 16 4.47 5.77 -18.12
N LYS A 17 5.55 5.46 -18.84
CA LYS A 17 6.93 5.73 -18.44
C LYS A 17 7.26 7.24 -18.41
N ASP A 18 6.76 7.99 -19.38
CA ASP A 18 6.96 9.45 -19.45
C ASP A 18 6.16 10.17 -18.36
N LEU A 19 4.99 9.64 -17.98
CA LEU A 19 4.17 10.16 -16.89
C LEU A 19 4.88 10.05 -15.53
N LYS A 20 5.61 8.97 -15.28
CA LYS A 20 6.38 8.81 -14.03
C LYS A 20 7.55 9.80 -13.95
N GLU A 21 8.22 10.05 -15.08
CA GLU A 21 9.29 11.05 -15.14
C GLU A 21 8.77 12.48 -14.96
N TYR A 22 7.59 12.80 -15.52
CA TYR A 22 6.95 14.10 -15.29
C TYR A 22 6.39 14.26 -13.89
N GLN A 23 5.87 13.19 -13.31
CA GLN A 23 5.36 13.21 -11.94
C GLN A 23 6.48 13.47 -10.94
N TRP A 24 7.65 12.86 -11.15
CA TRP A 24 8.85 13.13 -10.36
C TRP A 24 9.28 14.59 -10.44
N MET A 25 9.27 15.20 -11.64
CA MET A 25 9.59 16.63 -11.80
C MET A 25 8.55 17.53 -11.12
N HIS A 26 7.28 17.17 -11.21
CA HIS A 26 6.20 17.90 -10.57
C HIS A 26 6.33 17.86 -9.04
N ASP A 27 6.58 16.67 -8.50
CA ASP A 27 6.82 16.45 -7.07
C ASP A 27 8.07 17.23 -6.58
N LEU A 28 9.11 17.32 -7.42
CA LEU A 28 10.30 18.10 -7.11
C LEU A 28 10.00 19.60 -7.08
N VAL A 29 9.23 20.12 -8.04
CA VAL A 29 8.83 21.53 -8.10
C VAL A 29 7.92 21.87 -6.92
N ASP A 30 6.98 20.99 -6.56
CA ASP A 30 6.11 21.18 -5.41
C ASP A 30 6.89 21.17 -4.10
N LEU A 31 7.90 20.30 -3.99
CA LEU A 31 8.81 20.26 -2.85
C LEU A 31 9.63 21.55 -2.75
N MET A 32 10.09 22.08 -3.88
CA MET A 32 10.83 23.34 -3.94
C MET A 32 9.96 24.53 -3.55
N ASN A 33 8.69 24.50 -3.90
CA ASN A 33 7.76 25.59 -3.56
C ASN A 33 7.27 25.55 -2.11
N THR A 34 7.29 24.38 -1.48
CA THR A 34 6.74 24.16 -0.14
C THR A 34 7.79 24.28 0.96
N SER A 35 9.08 24.04 0.65
CA SER A 35 10.12 24.16 1.66
C SER A 35 10.71 25.54 1.76
N MET A 36 10.58 26.11 2.95
CA MET A 36 11.16 27.41 3.31
C MET A 36 12.66 27.34 3.65
N ASN A 37 13.24 26.14 3.72
CA ASN A 37 14.60 25.92 4.17
C ASN A 37 15.39 25.08 3.15
N GLN A 38 16.49 25.62 2.63
CA GLN A 38 17.30 24.94 1.62
C GLN A 38 17.90 23.62 2.13
N ASP A 39 18.21 23.53 3.43
CA ASP A 39 18.77 22.32 4.02
C ASP A 39 17.76 21.18 4.11
N GLU A 40 16.51 21.46 4.47
CA GLU A 40 15.41 20.49 4.44
C GLU A 40 15.09 20.03 3.02
N LEU A 41 15.20 20.93 2.04
CA LEU A 41 15.01 20.62 0.63
C LEU A 41 16.03 19.62 0.13
N ILE A 42 17.31 19.80 0.47
CA ILE A 42 18.41 18.91 0.09
C ILE A 42 18.26 17.55 0.75
N GLU A 43 17.87 17.50 2.02
CA GLU A 43 17.68 16.27 2.76
C GLU A 43 16.49 15.47 2.27
N ASN A 44 15.34 16.11 2.03
CA ASN A 44 14.16 15.50 1.45
C ASN A 44 14.37 15.04 0.00
N SER A 45 15.12 15.80 -0.80
CA SER A 45 15.48 15.40 -2.16
C SER A 45 16.44 14.22 -2.17
N LYS A 46 17.42 14.19 -1.25
CA LYS A 46 18.29 13.03 -1.06
C LYS A 46 17.50 11.80 -0.64
N MET A 47 16.56 11.91 0.29
CA MET A 47 15.71 10.80 0.71
C MET A 47 14.86 10.25 -0.44
N LYS A 48 14.31 11.09 -1.32
CA LYS A 48 13.55 10.65 -2.49
C LYS A 48 14.42 10.09 -3.62
N LEU A 49 15.61 10.65 -3.85
CA LEU A 49 16.54 10.22 -4.92
C LEU A 49 17.31 8.95 -4.56
N PHE A 50 17.49 8.66 -3.28
CA PHE A 50 18.22 7.50 -2.77
C PHE A 50 17.31 6.45 -2.12
N GLN A 51 16.00 6.50 -2.33
CA GLN A 51 15.17 5.35 -2.07
C GLN A 51 15.59 4.24 -3.03
N ASP A 52 16.38 3.31 -2.50
CA ASP A 52 16.70 2.08 -3.19
C ASP A 52 15.44 1.24 -3.30
N ASP A 53 14.68 1.43 -4.39
CA ASP A 53 13.53 0.60 -4.66
C ASP A 53 13.98 -0.77 -5.16
N ILE A 54 13.25 -1.78 -4.77
CA ILE A 54 13.44 -3.14 -5.26
C ILE A 54 12.36 -3.49 -6.27
N TYR A 55 12.71 -4.31 -7.24
CA TYR A 55 11.80 -4.84 -8.25
C TYR A 55 11.61 -6.32 -8.01
N VAL A 56 10.38 -6.73 -7.79
CA VAL A 56 10.00 -8.12 -7.53
C VAL A 56 9.00 -8.57 -8.57
N PHE A 57 8.88 -9.88 -8.74
CA PHE A 57 8.09 -10.49 -9.80
C PHE A 57 6.94 -11.29 -9.25
N THR A 58 5.79 -11.24 -9.96
CA THR A 58 4.71 -12.21 -9.77
C THR A 58 5.03 -13.51 -10.49
N PRO A 59 4.38 -14.64 -10.16
CA PRO A 59 4.53 -15.88 -10.91
C PRO A 59 4.15 -15.76 -12.40
N LYS A 60 3.33 -14.78 -12.74
CA LYS A 60 2.94 -14.46 -14.13
C LYS A 60 3.99 -13.64 -14.89
N GLY A 61 5.02 -13.13 -14.20
CA GLY A 61 6.06 -12.31 -14.77
C GLY A 61 5.83 -10.80 -14.69
N ASP A 62 4.79 -10.34 -14.00
CA ASP A 62 4.57 -8.92 -13.75
C ASP A 62 5.61 -8.38 -12.76
N VAL A 63 6.08 -7.17 -13.02
CA VAL A 63 7.07 -6.49 -12.18
C VAL A 63 6.39 -5.52 -11.24
N ILE A 64 6.70 -5.61 -9.96
CA ILE A 64 6.20 -4.70 -8.92
C ILE A 64 7.36 -4.01 -8.24
N GLU A 65 7.28 -2.69 -8.19
CA GLU A 65 8.24 -1.82 -7.51
C GLU A 65 7.84 -1.65 -6.05
N LEU A 66 8.75 -1.92 -5.14
CA LEU A 66 8.57 -1.79 -3.70
C LEU A 66 9.78 -1.08 -3.07
N PRO A 67 9.60 -0.39 -1.95
CA PRO A 67 10.73 0.19 -1.24
C PRO A 67 11.66 -0.89 -0.68
N LYS A 68 12.90 -0.52 -0.44
CA LYS A 68 13.87 -1.37 0.26
C LYS A 68 13.30 -1.84 1.61
N ASN A 69 13.60 -3.06 1.99
CA ASN A 69 13.08 -3.74 3.18
C ASN A 69 11.55 -4.01 3.14
N ALA A 70 10.94 -3.99 1.96
CA ALA A 70 9.57 -4.43 1.80
C ALA A 70 9.41 -5.91 2.17
N THR A 71 8.23 -6.27 2.63
CA THR A 71 7.86 -7.62 3.03
C THR A 71 6.82 -8.21 2.07
N PRO A 72 6.54 -9.51 2.12
CA PRO A 72 5.45 -10.11 1.36
C PRO A 72 4.09 -9.46 1.60
N ILE A 73 3.86 -8.88 2.77
CA ILE A 73 2.65 -8.11 3.06
C ILE A 73 2.58 -6.85 2.20
N ASP A 74 3.67 -6.10 2.10
CA ASP A 74 3.75 -4.92 1.23
C ASP A 74 3.48 -5.30 -0.23
N PHE A 75 4.01 -6.43 -0.68
CA PHE A 75 3.76 -6.97 -2.01
C PHE A 75 2.28 -7.35 -2.22
N ALA A 76 1.67 -8.06 -1.27
CA ALA A 76 0.28 -8.47 -1.34
C ALA A 76 -0.69 -7.27 -1.47
N TYR A 77 -0.49 -6.24 -0.66
CA TYR A 77 -1.27 -5.00 -0.74
C TYR A 77 -0.96 -4.15 -1.97
N ALA A 78 0.25 -4.27 -2.53
CA ALA A 78 0.60 -3.60 -3.78
C ALA A 78 -0.17 -4.19 -4.98
N ILE A 79 -0.45 -5.50 -4.96
CA ILE A 79 -1.27 -6.15 -5.98
C ILE A 79 -2.73 -5.73 -5.82
N HIS A 80 -3.32 -6.03 -4.67
CA HIS A 80 -4.70 -5.69 -4.35
C HIS A 80 -4.95 -5.75 -2.84
N SER A 81 -5.79 -4.84 -2.32
CA SER A 81 -6.10 -4.79 -0.88
C SER A 81 -6.70 -6.10 -0.37
N GLN A 82 -7.58 -6.74 -1.13
CA GLN A 82 -8.19 -8.02 -0.75
C GLN A 82 -7.17 -9.16 -0.65
N ILE A 83 -6.15 -9.16 -1.50
CA ILE A 83 -5.06 -10.14 -1.43
C ILE A 83 -4.25 -9.90 -0.15
N GLY A 84 -3.97 -8.65 0.18
CA GLY A 84 -3.33 -8.28 1.42
C GLY A 84 -4.12 -8.70 2.65
N ASP A 85 -5.42 -8.43 2.67
CA ASP A 85 -6.31 -8.76 3.80
C ASP A 85 -6.43 -10.27 4.05
N LYS A 86 -6.40 -11.06 2.98
CA LYS A 86 -6.54 -12.53 3.03
C LYS A 86 -5.22 -13.29 3.04
N CYS A 87 -4.09 -12.61 3.08
CA CYS A 87 -2.78 -13.21 3.04
C CYS A 87 -2.51 -14.08 4.28
N VAL A 88 -2.08 -15.31 4.07
CA VAL A 88 -1.72 -16.25 5.15
C VAL A 88 -0.25 -16.64 5.11
N ALA A 89 0.33 -16.73 3.92
CA ALA A 89 1.70 -17.14 3.71
C ALA A 89 2.22 -16.60 2.37
N ALA A 90 3.51 -16.67 2.17
CA ALA A 90 4.14 -16.31 0.91
C ALA A 90 5.21 -17.34 0.54
N LYS A 91 5.35 -17.58 -0.76
CA LYS A 91 6.49 -18.29 -1.32
C LYS A 91 7.41 -17.28 -1.99
N ILE A 92 8.66 -17.28 -1.61
CA ILE A 92 9.71 -16.48 -2.22
C ILE A 92 10.64 -17.43 -2.96
N ASN A 93 10.75 -17.27 -4.29
CA ASN A 93 11.52 -18.18 -5.14
C ASN A 93 11.14 -19.66 -4.91
N GLU A 94 9.82 -19.93 -4.90
CA GLU A 94 9.22 -21.25 -4.71
C GLU A 94 9.37 -21.86 -3.28
N LYS A 95 10.00 -21.14 -2.36
CA LYS A 95 10.16 -21.54 -0.96
C LYS A 95 9.20 -20.80 -0.06
N LEU A 96 8.48 -21.54 0.78
CA LEU A 96 7.62 -20.95 1.80
C LEU A 96 8.45 -20.16 2.81
N GLN A 97 8.12 -18.88 2.98
CA GLN A 97 8.82 -17.96 3.87
C GLN A 97 7.82 -17.21 4.78
N PRO A 98 8.27 -16.80 5.98
CA PRO A 98 7.45 -15.95 6.85
C PRO A 98 7.09 -14.62 6.19
N LEU A 99 5.91 -14.08 6.52
CA LEU A 99 5.43 -12.80 6.00
C LEU A 99 6.27 -11.58 6.45
N LYS A 100 7.12 -11.74 7.44
CA LYS A 100 8.08 -10.74 7.92
C LYS A 100 9.43 -10.75 7.20
N THR A 101 9.65 -11.66 6.26
CA THR A 101 10.90 -11.77 5.51
C THR A 101 11.10 -10.55 4.63
N PHE A 102 12.30 -9.98 4.63
CA PHE A 102 12.63 -8.88 3.74
C PHE A 102 12.83 -9.37 2.31
N LEU A 103 12.16 -8.73 1.38
CA LEU A 103 12.29 -9.02 -0.05
C LEU A 103 13.57 -8.41 -0.61
N LYS A 104 14.11 -9.07 -1.62
CA LYS A 104 15.29 -8.65 -2.35
C LYS A 104 14.93 -8.36 -3.81
N ASN A 105 15.73 -7.52 -4.44
CA ASN A 105 15.59 -7.24 -5.86
C ASN A 105 15.67 -8.52 -6.69
N GLY A 106 14.70 -8.73 -7.58
CA GLY A 106 14.63 -9.91 -8.44
C GLY A 106 13.90 -11.12 -7.84
N ASP A 107 13.41 -11.04 -6.60
CA ASP A 107 12.64 -12.13 -5.99
C ASP A 107 11.31 -12.35 -6.73
N GLN A 108 10.96 -13.62 -6.92
CA GLN A 108 9.64 -14.03 -7.39
C GLN A 108 8.76 -14.39 -6.20
N ILE A 109 7.60 -13.74 -6.08
CA ILE A 109 6.75 -13.84 -4.91
C ILE A 109 5.37 -14.35 -5.30
N GLU A 110 4.93 -15.39 -4.61
CA GLU A 110 3.58 -15.91 -4.69
C GLU A 110 2.89 -15.77 -3.34
N ILE A 111 1.75 -15.10 -3.31
CA ILE A 111 0.96 -14.92 -2.09
C ILE A 111 -0.08 -16.03 -1.97
N ILE A 112 -0.11 -16.65 -0.81
CA ILE A 112 -1.12 -17.64 -0.46
C ILE A 112 -2.20 -16.95 0.37
N THR A 113 -3.43 -17.05 -0.09
CA THR A 113 -4.59 -16.43 0.55
C THR A 113 -5.56 -17.46 1.10
N SER A 114 -6.32 -17.08 2.12
CA SER A 114 -7.45 -17.85 2.65
C SER A 114 -8.65 -16.93 2.85
N GLU A 115 -9.84 -17.40 2.49
CA GLU A 115 -11.08 -16.63 2.66
C GLU A 115 -11.40 -16.33 4.13
N GLU A 116 -10.95 -17.19 5.04
CA GLU A 116 -11.16 -17.06 6.48
C GLU A 116 -10.08 -16.20 7.16
N SER A 117 -9.04 -15.82 6.43
CA SER A 117 -7.94 -15.03 6.98
C SER A 117 -8.30 -13.56 7.14
N GLN A 118 -7.72 -12.96 8.16
CA GLN A 118 -7.83 -11.53 8.44
C GLN A 118 -6.43 -10.94 8.67
N PRO A 119 -6.24 -9.64 8.42
CA PRO A 119 -4.99 -8.96 8.72
C PRO A 119 -4.63 -9.08 10.21
N SER A 120 -3.35 -9.16 10.51
CA SER A 120 -2.84 -9.12 11.87
C SER A 120 -2.40 -7.71 12.24
N PRO A 121 -2.71 -7.21 13.46
CA PRO A 121 -2.18 -5.92 13.94
C PRO A 121 -0.65 -5.89 13.99
N LEU A 122 -0.02 -7.05 14.14
CA LEU A 122 1.44 -7.18 14.17
C LEU A 122 2.11 -6.84 12.85
N TRP A 123 1.39 -6.97 11.73
CA TRP A 123 1.91 -6.65 10.40
C TRP A 123 2.27 -5.16 10.25
N GLU A 124 1.61 -4.28 10.98
CA GLU A 124 1.94 -2.87 10.99
C GLU A 124 3.37 -2.58 11.46
N ARG A 125 3.93 -3.46 12.31
CA ARG A 125 5.27 -3.27 12.88
C ARG A 125 6.37 -3.51 11.87
N PHE A 126 6.19 -4.44 10.93
CA PHE A 126 7.21 -4.80 9.95
C PHE A 126 6.89 -4.39 8.51
N ALA A 127 5.70 -3.88 8.25
CA ALA A 127 5.37 -3.32 6.95
C ALA A 127 6.24 -2.10 6.62
N ALA A 128 6.80 -2.08 5.41
CA ALA A 128 7.67 -1.00 4.98
C ALA A 128 6.89 0.21 4.46
N THR A 129 5.71 -0.02 3.85
CA THR A 129 4.93 1.03 3.22
C THR A 129 3.89 1.64 4.17
N THR A 130 3.73 2.96 4.10
CA THR A 130 2.68 3.68 4.84
C THR A 130 1.29 3.30 4.35
N LYS A 131 1.14 2.96 3.07
CA LYS A 131 -0.10 2.46 2.48
C LYS A 131 -0.61 1.21 3.21
N VAL A 132 0.26 0.23 3.42
CA VAL A 132 -0.08 -1.01 4.13
C VAL A 132 -0.48 -0.72 5.57
N LYS A 133 0.30 0.07 6.28
CA LYS A 133 -0.01 0.48 7.66
C LYS A 133 -1.37 1.15 7.75
N SER A 134 -1.69 2.05 6.82
CA SER A 134 -2.99 2.72 6.75
C SER A 134 -4.14 1.75 6.47
N GLN A 135 -3.95 0.78 5.58
CA GLN A 135 -4.95 -0.23 5.25
C GLN A 135 -5.25 -1.13 6.46
N ILE A 136 -4.22 -1.58 7.16
CA ILE A 136 -4.35 -2.40 8.37
C ILE A 136 -5.11 -1.63 9.46
N ARG A 137 -4.74 -0.38 9.72
CA ARG A 137 -5.44 0.48 10.69
C ARG A 137 -6.90 0.70 10.30
N ARG A 138 -7.19 0.91 9.01
CA ARG A 138 -8.55 1.08 8.50
C ARG A 138 -9.39 -0.18 8.70
N PHE A 139 -8.82 -1.35 8.44
CA PHE A 139 -9.49 -2.63 8.65
C PHE A 139 -9.94 -2.81 10.11
N PHE A 140 -9.03 -2.62 11.06
CA PHE A 140 -9.35 -2.76 12.48
C PHE A 140 -10.30 -1.70 13.00
N ARG A 141 -10.22 -0.49 12.47
CA ARG A 141 -11.16 0.60 12.83
C ARG A 141 -12.58 0.28 12.35
N SER A 142 -12.73 -0.24 11.14
CA SER A 142 -14.00 -0.68 10.58
C SER A 142 -14.60 -1.83 11.40
N LYS A 143 -13.79 -2.86 11.67
CA LYS A 143 -14.21 -4.01 12.49
C LYS A 143 -14.70 -3.60 13.88
N LYS A 144 -13.96 -2.75 14.57
CA LYS A 144 -14.35 -2.22 15.87
C LYS A 144 -15.67 -1.44 15.82
N ARG A 145 -15.89 -0.68 14.75
CA ARG A 145 -17.15 0.03 14.52
C ARG A 145 -18.32 -0.93 14.34
N ASP A 146 -18.14 -1.98 13.56
CA ASP A 146 -19.19 -2.98 13.32
C ASP A 146 -19.55 -3.74 14.60
N GLU A 147 -18.56 -4.10 15.41
CA GLU A 147 -18.78 -4.70 16.74
C GLU A 147 -19.57 -3.78 17.68
N HIS A 148 -19.27 -2.48 17.69
CA HIS A 148 -20.02 -1.51 18.51
C HIS A 148 -21.46 -1.34 18.02
N ILE A 149 -21.72 -1.38 16.72
CA ILE A 149 -23.07 -1.30 16.15
C ILE A 149 -23.89 -2.52 16.54
N LEU A 150 -23.32 -3.73 16.43
CA LEU A 150 -23.98 -4.97 16.84
C LEU A 150 -24.31 -4.95 18.32
N PHE A 151 -23.38 -4.57 19.18
CA PHE A 151 -23.58 -4.47 20.62
C PHE A 151 -24.68 -3.44 20.97
N GLY A 152 -24.69 -2.29 20.31
CA GLY A 152 -25.74 -1.28 20.47
C GLY A 152 -27.13 -1.80 20.07
N LYS A 153 -27.23 -2.57 18.97
CA LYS A 153 -28.49 -3.20 18.56
C LYS A 153 -28.99 -4.22 19.57
N GLU A 154 -28.12 -5.06 20.11
CA GLU A 154 -28.49 -6.04 21.15
C GLU A 154 -29.01 -5.37 22.41
N ILE A 155 -28.38 -4.29 22.85
CA ILE A 155 -28.86 -3.50 23.98
C ILE A 155 -30.26 -2.92 23.72
N LEU A 156 -30.46 -2.33 22.53
CA LEU A 156 -31.77 -1.77 22.17
C LEU A 156 -32.87 -2.85 22.13
N ILE A 157 -32.57 -3.99 21.48
CA ILE A 157 -33.54 -5.12 21.44
C ILE A 157 -33.89 -5.60 22.83
N SER A 158 -32.90 -5.76 23.71
CA SER A 158 -33.13 -6.18 25.11
C SER A 158 -33.91 -5.15 25.89
N PHE A 159 -33.72 -3.87 25.67
CA PHE A 159 -34.47 -2.78 26.29
C PHE A 159 -35.94 -2.80 25.86
N PHE A 160 -36.20 -2.87 24.53
CA PHE A 160 -37.57 -2.92 24.01
C PHE A 160 -38.32 -4.20 24.41
N ALA A 161 -37.62 -5.33 24.53
CA ALA A 161 -38.22 -6.57 25.04
C ALA A 161 -38.63 -6.47 26.50
N LYS A 162 -37.89 -5.73 27.33
CA LYS A 162 -38.23 -5.49 28.75
C LYS A 162 -39.45 -4.57 28.93
N GLU A 163 -39.60 -3.59 28.04
CA GLU A 163 -40.67 -2.61 28.10
C GLU A 163 -41.93 -3.06 27.37
N ASN A 164 -42.01 -4.30 26.86
CA ASN A 164 -43.16 -4.83 26.11
C ASN A 164 -43.56 -3.99 24.87
N TYR A 165 -42.63 -3.26 24.27
CA TYR A 165 -42.89 -2.62 22.98
C TYR A 165 -42.64 -3.62 21.86
N GLU A 166 -43.67 -4.01 21.14
CA GLU A 166 -43.54 -4.71 19.86
C GLU A 166 -43.02 -3.71 18.78
N LEU A 167 -42.00 -4.14 18.06
CA LEU A 167 -41.52 -3.43 16.88
C LEU A 167 -42.26 -3.90 15.66
#